data_d285dee6e30657359d963bc6edf146b3
#
_entry.id   d285dee6e30657359d963bc6edf146b3
#
_cell.length_a   1.000
_cell.length_b   1.000
_cell.length_c   1.000
_cell.angle_alpha   90.00
_cell.angle_beta   90.00
_cell.angle_gamma   90.00
#
_symmetry.space_group_name_H-M   'P 1'
#
loop_
_entity.id
_entity.type
_entity.pdbx_description
1 polymer ?
#
loop_
_entity_poly.entity_id
_entity_poly.type
_entity_poly.pdbx_seq_one_letter_code
_entity_poly.pdbx_strand_id
1 'polypeptide(L)'
;MSLADSENLSSARRDLSPTPPSPPARPSKAQAEEWVASAVDGVAAEVASANDAKAKGETIDPSAREIAGLDREQAEALGVWLHEAEIRDVLCEGATAIKTKVTGNRVTVSRNIFIPLTNLCRNRCNYCTFAKQPGSAEAHTYSIDEVEEVVRGGILTGCVEALMCLGDKPEIAYRSYRDQLAAQGMSSTTDLIVEACKVTCEKGMLPHTNAGILNREEMERLRPYNASMGLMLETTSRRLREKGGPHFHAPDKEPATRIKMHEEAGELKIPFTSGMLLGIGENDAERIDTIWTIGEIARRYGHIQEAIIQPFHPKPGTKMRAASPLDDDRVVGWVALSRLLLPREVHVQAPPNLGAEMLPRLLRAGVDDWGGVSPVTVDFINPEAPWPALRQLREDTEAAGFELFERGPVYPDWILERPDFFDPKIRALLPKYANDEGYAERNDQSEEAA
;
A
#
# COMPACT_ATOMS: atom_id res chain seq x y z
N MET A 1 17.34 24.28 2.55
CA MET A 1 16.08 24.47 3.31
C MET A 1 16.38 24.10 4.77
N SER A 2 16.02 24.93 5.74
CA SER A 2 16.51 24.85 7.13
C SER A 2 15.69 23.86 7.94
N LEU A 3 16.32 23.30 9.00
CA LEU A 3 15.72 22.40 10.00
C LEU A 3 14.45 22.95 10.71
N ALA A 4 14.05 24.17 10.41
CA ALA A 4 12.86 24.81 10.98
C ALA A 4 11.54 24.32 10.36
N ASP A 5 11.55 23.76 9.14
CA ASP A 5 10.32 23.33 8.45
C ASP A 5 9.86 21.93 8.90
N SER A 6 10.76 21.11 9.47
CA SER A 6 10.41 19.78 9.98
C SER A 6 9.64 19.80 11.32
N GLU A 7 9.73 20.90 12.07
CA GLU A 7 9.01 21.06 13.33
C GLU A 7 7.53 21.42 13.14
N ASN A 8 7.14 21.96 11.99
CA ASN A 8 5.76 22.43 11.75
C ASN A 8 4.73 21.32 11.48
N LEU A 9 5.12 20.15 10.97
CA LEU A 9 4.21 19.00 10.84
C LEU A 9 3.92 18.32 12.18
N SER A 10 4.84 18.46 13.15
CA SER A 10 4.68 17.96 14.53
C SER A 10 3.71 18.80 15.37
N SER A 11 3.57 20.09 15.10
CA SER A 11 2.82 21.01 15.96
C SER A 11 1.32 21.12 15.64
N ALA A 12 0.89 20.65 14.47
CA ALA A 12 -0.54 20.62 14.09
C ALA A 12 -1.29 19.38 14.64
N ARG A 13 -0.60 18.48 15.37
CA ARG A 13 -1.21 17.26 15.93
C ARG A 13 -2.00 17.67 17.17
N ARG A 14 -3.34 17.63 17.08
CA ARG A 14 -4.22 17.74 18.24
C ARG A 14 -3.83 16.68 19.26
N ASP A 15 -3.58 17.11 20.49
CA ASP A 15 -3.39 16.25 21.66
C ASP A 15 -4.70 15.43 21.85
N LEU A 16 -4.64 14.14 21.54
CA LEU A 16 -5.77 13.23 21.69
C LEU A 16 -5.94 12.96 23.18
N SER A 17 -6.62 13.87 23.85
CA SER A 17 -7.06 13.75 25.24
C SER A 17 -7.79 12.43 25.50
N PRO A 18 -7.70 11.86 26.72
CA PRO A 18 -8.35 10.58 27.05
C PRO A 18 -9.88 10.60 26.97
N THR A 19 -10.50 11.77 26.86
CA THR A 19 -11.93 11.88 26.59
C THR A 19 -12.10 12.26 25.11
N PRO A 20 -12.63 11.35 24.26
CA PRO A 20 -12.87 11.69 22.86
C PRO A 20 -13.81 12.91 22.78
N PRO A 21 -13.52 13.88 21.91
CA PRO A 21 -14.43 14.97 21.64
C PRO A 21 -15.78 14.39 21.22
N SER A 22 -16.86 15.14 21.46
CA SER A 22 -18.17 14.76 20.96
C SER A 22 -18.08 14.49 19.45
N PRO A 23 -18.72 13.43 18.96
CA PRO A 23 -18.67 13.14 17.53
C PRO A 23 -19.19 14.34 16.74
N PRO A 24 -18.63 14.62 15.53
CA PRO A 24 -19.13 15.68 14.69
C PRO A 24 -20.62 15.49 14.37
N ALA A 25 -21.33 16.61 14.17
CA ALA A 25 -22.72 16.55 13.81
C ALA A 25 -22.92 15.74 12.51
N ARG A 26 -24.01 14.99 12.45
CA ARG A 26 -24.39 14.25 11.24
C ARG A 26 -24.66 15.23 10.09
N PRO A 27 -23.96 15.15 8.97
CA PRO A 27 -24.32 15.94 7.79
C PRO A 27 -25.66 15.46 7.23
N SER A 28 -26.47 16.38 6.70
CA SER A 28 -27.57 15.97 5.86
C SER A 28 -27.08 15.36 4.56
N LYS A 29 -27.92 14.57 3.88
CA LYS A 29 -27.55 14.02 2.56
C LYS A 29 -27.14 15.13 1.59
N ALA A 30 -27.89 16.22 1.53
CA ALA A 30 -27.59 17.35 0.65
C ALA A 30 -26.24 18.02 0.95
N GLN A 31 -25.87 18.14 2.23
CA GLN A 31 -24.55 18.63 2.60
C GLN A 31 -23.42 17.66 2.18
N ALA A 32 -23.62 16.36 2.36
CA ALA A 32 -22.66 15.35 1.91
C ALA A 32 -22.52 15.38 0.39
N GLU A 33 -23.61 15.48 -0.36
CA GLU A 33 -23.61 15.61 -1.83
C GLU A 33 -22.89 16.87 -2.28
N GLU A 34 -23.11 18.02 -1.63
CA GLU A 34 -22.40 19.27 -1.94
C GLU A 34 -20.89 19.15 -1.72
N TRP A 35 -20.47 18.61 -0.58
CA TRP A 35 -19.05 18.45 -0.25
C TRP A 35 -18.34 17.49 -1.22
N VAL A 36 -18.97 16.36 -1.48
CA VAL A 36 -18.43 15.35 -2.39
C VAL A 36 -18.39 15.87 -3.84
N ALA A 37 -19.42 16.57 -4.30
CA ALA A 37 -19.42 17.18 -5.62
C ALA A 37 -18.30 18.22 -5.77
N SER A 38 -18.08 19.06 -4.78
CA SER A 38 -16.96 20.02 -4.77
C SER A 38 -15.61 19.32 -4.86
N ALA A 39 -15.40 18.22 -4.14
CA ALA A 39 -14.18 17.43 -4.23
C ALA A 39 -13.98 16.80 -5.61
N VAL A 40 -15.05 16.27 -6.22
CA VAL A 40 -15.03 15.70 -7.58
C VAL A 40 -14.68 16.75 -8.63
N ASP A 41 -15.25 17.95 -8.50
CA ASP A 41 -14.99 19.06 -9.42
C ASP A 41 -13.56 19.59 -9.28
N GLY A 42 -13.04 19.65 -8.06
CA GLY A 42 -11.65 19.99 -7.80
C GLY A 42 -10.68 19.00 -8.47
N VAL A 43 -10.89 17.70 -8.31
CA VAL A 43 -10.06 16.67 -8.98
C VAL A 43 -10.21 16.76 -10.52
N ALA A 44 -11.42 17.07 -11.03
CA ALA A 44 -11.62 17.25 -12.46
C ALA A 44 -10.80 18.43 -13.01
N ALA A 45 -10.73 19.54 -12.28
CA ALA A 45 -9.92 20.70 -12.62
C ALA A 45 -8.42 20.38 -12.61
N GLU A 46 -7.94 19.60 -11.60
CA GLU A 46 -6.56 19.13 -11.56
C GLU A 46 -6.20 18.24 -12.74
N VAL A 47 -7.08 17.29 -13.09
CA VAL A 47 -6.87 16.40 -14.27
C VAL A 47 -6.79 17.22 -15.55
N ALA A 48 -7.69 18.20 -15.74
CA ALA A 48 -7.68 19.06 -16.91
C ALA A 48 -6.40 19.90 -17.00
N SER A 49 -5.96 20.48 -15.87
CA SER A 49 -4.72 21.27 -15.79
C SER A 49 -3.48 20.42 -16.11
N ALA A 50 -3.44 19.17 -15.58
CA ALA A 50 -2.34 18.27 -15.86
C ALA A 50 -2.26 17.85 -17.34
N ASN A 51 -3.41 17.59 -17.97
CA ASN A 51 -3.45 17.26 -19.39
C ASN A 51 -3.01 18.45 -20.27
N ASP A 52 -3.39 19.67 -19.91
CA ASP A 52 -2.97 20.90 -20.60
C ASP A 52 -1.45 21.12 -20.47
N ALA A 53 -0.90 20.97 -19.27
CA ALA A 53 0.54 21.06 -19.03
C ALA A 53 1.31 19.99 -19.82
N LYS A 54 0.83 18.74 -19.82
CA LYS A 54 1.42 17.64 -20.60
C LYS A 54 1.43 17.95 -22.11
N ALA A 55 0.32 18.50 -22.64
CA ALA A 55 0.24 18.90 -24.04
C ALA A 55 1.23 20.02 -24.39
N LYS A 56 1.62 20.84 -23.42
CA LYS A 56 2.63 21.90 -23.56
C LYS A 56 4.06 21.46 -23.28
N GLY A 57 4.26 20.20 -22.85
CA GLY A 57 5.57 19.68 -22.42
C GLY A 57 6.06 20.25 -21.08
N GLU A 58 5.13 20.74 -20.26
CA GLU A 58 5.41 21.30 -18.93
C GLU A 58 5.26 20.24 -17.85
N THR A 59 6.10 20.30 -16.81
CA THR A 59 6.00 19.43 -15.62
C THR A 59 5.29 20.19 -14.51
N ILE A 60 4.26 19.60 -13.93
CA ILE A 60 3.58 20.17 -12.76
C ILE A 60 4.26 19.65 -11.49
N ASP A 61 4.75 20.58 -10.67
CA ASP A 61 5.25 20.26 -9.33
C ASP A 61 4.07 19.79 -8.44
N PRO A 62 4.09 18.55 -7.93
CA PRO A 62 3.03 18.07 -7.06
C PRO A 62 2.82 18.92 -5.81
N SER A 63 3.89 19.52 -5.27
CA SER A 63 3.85 20.34 -4.05
C SER A 63 3.18 21.71 -4.25
N ALA A 64 3.03 22.16 -5.49
CA ALA A 64 2.40 23.45 -5.84
C ALA A 64 0.88 23.37 -6.03
N ARG A 65 0.28 22.18 -5.87
CA ARG A 65 -1.15 21.97 -6.10
C ARG A 65 -1.97 22.39 -4.91
N GLU A 66 -3.06 23.10 -5.16
CA GLU A 66 -4.09 23.29 -4.16
C GLU A 66 -4.76 21.94 -3.85
N ILE A 67 -5.19 21.74 -2.59
CA ILE A 67 -5.88 20.53 -2.18
C ILE A 67 -7.26 20.53 -2.83
N ALA A 68 -7.41 19.79 -3.93
CA ALA A 68 -8.72 19.47 -4.46
C ALA A 68 -9.26 18.31 -3.62
N GLY A 69 -10.30 18.53 -2.84
CA GLY A 69 -10.86 17.46 -2.01
C GLY A 69 -11.66 18.01 -0.83
N LEU A 70 -12.05 17.10 0.03
CA LEU A 70 -12.70 17.42 1.30
C LEU A 70 -11.69 18.09 2.24
N ASP A 71 -12.15 19.11 2.98
CA ASP A 71 -11.38 19.59 4.12
C ASP A 71 -11.44 18.59 5.30
N ARG A 72 -10.61 18.83 6.31
CA ARG A 72 -10.49 17.88 7.42
C ARG A 72 -11.78 17.77 8.25
N GLU A 73 -12.53 18.85 8.44
CA GLU A 73 -13.77 18.86 9.20
C GLU A 73 -14.87 18.07 8.47
N GLN A 74 -14.98 18.26 7.16
CA GLN A 74 -15.88 17.49 6.28
C GLN A 74 -15.50 16.00 6.30
N ALA A 75 -14.21 15.68 6.20
CA ALA A 75 -13.72 14.29 6.25
C ALA A 75 -14.05 13.63 7.59
N GLU A 76 -13.84 14.32 8.72
CA GLU A 76 -14.19 13.83 10.05
C GLU A 76 -15.70 13.60 10.20
N ALA A 77 -16.53 14.52 9.70
CA ALA A 77 -17.97 14.36 9.71
C ALA A 77 -18.44 13.17 8.88
N LEU A 78 -17.96 13.05 7.64
CA LEU A 78 -18.30 11.92 6.76
C LEU A 78 -17.80 10.59 7.30
N GLY A 79 -16.57 10.55 7.84
CA GLY A 79 -15.95 9.35 8.39
C GLY A 79 -16.69 8.73 9.58
N VAL A 80 -17.25 9.56 10.45
CA VAL A 80 -18.07 9.09 11.58
C VAL A 80 -19.40 8.50 11.10
N TRP A 81 -19.99 9.06 10.05
CA TRP A 81 -21.34 8.72 9.60
C TRP A 81 -21.41 7.82 8.36
N LEU A 82 -20.24 7.39 7.81
CA LEU A 82 -20.17 6.52 6.63
C LEU A 82 -20.80 5.12 6.81
N HIS A 83 -21.12 4.73 8.04
CA HIS A 83 -21.87 3.50 8.31
C HIS A 83 -23.34 3.61 7.90
N GLU A 84 -23.89 4.82 7.76
CA GLU A 84 -25.23 5.03 7.23
C GLU A 84 -25.25 4.92 5.71
N ALA A 85 -26.19 4.12 5.18
CA ALA A 85 -26.28 3.83 3.75
C ALA A 85 -26.33 5.10 2.89
N GLU A 86 -27.11 6.09 3.30
CA GLU A 86 -27.30 7.36 2.59
C GLU A 86 -25.98 8.14 2.42
N ILE A 87 -25.14 8.20 3.45
CA ILE A 87 -23.84 8.87 3.41
C ILE A 87 -22.82 8.03 2.59
N ARG A 88 -22.81 6.73 2.82
CA ARG A 88 -21.95 5.80 2.11
C ARG A 88 -22.18 5.81 0.60
N ASP A 89 -23.46 5.85 0.18
CA ASP A 89 -23.81 5.87 -1.24
C ASP A 89 -23.28 7.15 -1.91
N VAL A 90 -23.41 8.31 -1.27
CA VAL A 90 -22.84 9.58 -1.74
C VAL A 90 -21.32 9.50 -1.85
N LEU A 91 -20.63 8.90 -0.86
CA LEU A 91 -19.17 8.70 -0.91
C LEU A 91 -18.77 7.78 -2.07
N CYS A 92 -19.49 6.69 -2.28
CA CYS A 92 -19.21 5.75 -3.38
C CYS A 92 -19.43 6.38 -4.77
N GLU A 93 -20.50 7.18 -4.93
CA GLU A 93 -20.76 7.92 -6.17
C GLU A 93 -19.62 8.89 -6.48
N GLY A 94 -19.18 9.66 -5.50
CA GLY A 94 -18.06 10.59 -5.64
C GLY A 94 -16.72 9.87 -5.93
N ALA A 95 -16.45 8.80 -5.20
CA ALA A 95 -15.25 8.00 -5.39
C ALA A 95 -15.19 7.36 -6.80
N THR A 96 -16.32 6.82 -7.27
CA THR A 96 -16.45 6.32 -8.67
C THR A 96 -16.21 7.43 -9.68
N ALA A 97 -16.78 8.62 -9.44
CA ALA A 97 -16.61 9.76 -10.33
C ALA A 97 -15.14 10.20 -10.42
N ILE A 98 -14.41 10.27 -9.29
CA ILE A 98 -12.97 10.57 -9.27
C ILE A 98 -12.20 9.48 -10.02
N LYS A 99 -12.40 8.19 -9.68
CA LYS A 99 -11.74 7.08 -10.37
C LYS A 99 -11.93 7.17 -11.87
N THR A 100 -13.16 7.37 -12.33
CA THR A 100 -13.48 7.46 -13.75
C THR A 100 -12.76 8.61 -14.46
N LYS A 101 -12.57 9.75 -13.77
CA LYS A 101 -11.82 10.89 -14.31
C LYS A 101 -10.31 10.64 -14.38
N VAL A 102 -9.77 9.83 -13.46
CA VAL A 102 -8.32 9.57 -13.34
C VAL A 102 -7.90 8.37 -14.18
N THR A 103 -8.56 7.22 -14.00
CA THR A 103 -8.15 5.94 -14.62
C THR A 103 -9.19 5.38 -15.60
N GLY A 104 -10.31 6.09 -15.82
CA GLY A 104 -11.40 5.58 -16.65
C GLY A 104 -12.04 4.33 -16.04
N ASN A 105 -12.32 3.33 -16.88
CA ASN A 105 -12.82 2.02 -16.46
C ASN A 105 -11.70 1.02 -16.13
N ARG A 106 -10.42 1.43 -16.20
CA ARG A 106 -9.27 0.55 -15.98
C ARG A 106 -9.09 0.24 -14.50
N VAL A 107 -8.78 -1.02 -14.21
CA VAL A 107 -8.36 -1.54 -12.91
C VAL A 107 -7.11 -2.35 -13.14
N THR A 108 -6.13 -2.26 -12.24
CA THR A 108 -4.86 -2.95 -12.41
C THR A 108 -4.66 -4.08 -11.40
N VAL A 109 -3.77 -5.01 -11.76
CA VAL A 109 -3.28 -6.09 -10.90
C VAL A 109 -1.83 -6.36 -11.24
N SER A 110 -0.99 -6.66 -10.25
CA SER A 110 0.36 -7.14 -10.50
C SER A 110 0.41 -8.66 -10.38
N ARG A 111 0.86 -9.33 -11.45
CA ARG A 111 1.17 -10.76 -11.38
C ARG A 111 2.55 -10.91 -10.74
N ASN A 112 2.59 -11.36 -9.49
CA ASN A 112 3.81 -11.38 -8.70
C ASN A 112 4.16 -12.74 -8.10
N ILE A 113 5.37 -12.84 -7.58
CA ILE A 113 5.73 -13.86 -6.59
C ILE A 113 5.96 -13.19 -5.24
N PHE A 114 5.55 -13.88 -4.18
CA PHE A 114 5.73 -13.43 -2.81
C PHE A 114 6.92 -14.18 -2.19
N ILE A 115 8.00 -13.47 -1.86
CA ILE A 115 9.22 -14.04 -1.27
C ILE A 115 9.35 -13.59 0.18
N PRO A 116 8.98 -14.42 1.16
CA PRO A 116 9.12 -14.09 2.57
C PRO A 116 10.56 -14.35 3.04
N LEU A 117 11.51 -13.48 2.66
CA LEU A 117 12.96 -13.65 2.88
C LEU A 117 13.32 -14.11 4.29
N THR A 118 12.61 -13.63 5.30
CA THR A 118 12.62 -14.21 6.64
C THR A 118 11.30 -13.92 7.35
N ASN A 119 10.75 -14.93 8.01
CA ASN A 119 9.59 -14.75 8.88
C ASN A 119 9.98 -14.50 10.35
N LEU A 120 11.27 -14.44 10.67
CA LEU A 120 11.74 -13.95 11.95
C LEU A 120 11.48 -12.44 12.05
N CYS A 121 10.88 -12.00 13.16
CA CYS A 121 10.52 -10.59 13.35
C CYS A 121 10.72 -10.20 14.82
N ARG A 122 11.25 -8.99 15.06
CA ARG A 122 11.34 -8.48 16.44
C ARG A 122 10.02 -7.94 16.97
N ASN A 123 9.07 -7.60 16.07
CA ASN A 123 7.73 -7.17 16.45
C ASN A 123 6.85 -8.37 16.80
N ARG A 124 5.91 -8.16 17.72
CA ARG A 124 4.88 -9.14 18.13
C ARG A 124 3.52 -8.47 18.11
N CYS A 125 3.05 -8.15 16.90
CA CYS A 125 1.72 -7.58 16.69
C CYS A 125 0.66 -8.62 17.07
N ASN A 126 -0.38 -8.22 17.80
CA ASN A 126 -1.37 -9.14 18.35
C ASN A 126 -2.24 -9.84 17.28
N TYR A 127 -2.21 -9.36 16.04
CA TYR A 127 -2.97 -9.90 14.89
C TYR A 127 -2.12 -10.69 13.89
N CYS A 128 -0.78 -10.68 14.03
CA CYS A 128 0.13 -11.22 13.02
C CYS A 128 0.38 -12.71 13.22
N THR A 129 0.19 -13.50 12.17
CA THR A 129 0.54 -14.94 12.10
C THR A 129 1.85 -15.21 11.38
N PHE A 130 2.34 -14.23 10.61
CA PHE A 130 3.56 -14.35 9.82
C PHE A 130 4.82 -14.45 10.71
N ALA A 131 4.91 -13.59 11.74
CA ALA A 131 6.09 -13.51 12.59
C ALA A 131 6.32 -14.80 13.40
N LYS A 132 7.50 -15.42 13.22
CA LYS A 132 7.95 -16.59 13.96
C LYS A 132 9.10 -16.24 14.89
N GLN A 133 9.36 -17.14 15.85
CA GLN A 133 10.47 -17.02 16.78
C GLN A 133 11.59 -17.97 16.39
N PRO A 134 12.86 -17.64 16.66
CA PRO A 134 13.96 -18.59 16.48
C PRO A 134 13.69 -19.91 17.23
N GLY A 135 13.94 -21.02 16.55
CA GLY A 135 13.68 -22.36 17.08
C GLY A 135 12.25 -22.88 16.87
N SER A 136 11.33 -22.09 16.34
CA SER A 136 10.06 -22.60 15.82
C SER A 136 10.32 -23.48 14.59
N ALA A 137 9.56 -24.58 14.45
CA ALA A 137 9.64 -25.44 13.27
C ALA A 137 9.25 -24.72 11.97
N GLU A 138 8.49 -23.63 12.08
CA GLU A 138 8.04 -22.80 10.95
C GLU A 138 8.97 -21.62 10.68
N ALA A 139 10.02 -21.40 11.52
CA ALA A 139 10.97 -20.32 11.31
C ALA A 139 11.82 -20.61 10.10
N HIS A 140 11.82 -19.73 9.12
CA HIS A 140 12.59 -19.86 7.90
C HIS A 140 13.22 -18.53 7.47
N THR A 141 14.43 -18.62 6.97
CA THR A 141 15.14 -17.54 6.30
C THR A 141 15.66 -18.10 4.99
N TYR A 142 15.25 -17.52 3.89
CA TYR A 142 15.64 -17.95 2.55
C TYR A 142 17.14 -17.77 2.33
N SER A 143 17.77 -18.76 1.73
CA SER A 143 19.06 -18.63 1.08
C SER A 143 18.90 -17.94 -0.29
N ILE A 144 20.00 -17.43 -0.85
CA ILE A 144 19.95 -16.82 -2.18
C ILE A 144 19.61 -17.85 -3.26
N ASP A 145 20.01 -19.12 -3.10
CA ASP A 145 19.65 -20.20 -4.02
C ASP A 145 18.13 -20.47 -4.00
N GLU A 146 17.49 -20.46 -2.83
CA GLU A 146 16.04 -20.60 -2.72
C GLU A 146 15.30 -19.40 -3.35
N VAL A 147 15.82 -18.17 -3.18
CA VAL A 147 15.29 -17.00 -3.86
C VAL A 147 15.36 -17.16 -5.37
N GLU A 148 16.51 -17.62 -5.89
CA GLU A 148 16.68 -17.86 -7.33
C GLU A 148 15.69 -18.90 -7.87
N GLU A 149 15.44 -19.96 -7.12
CA GLU A 149 14.46 -21.01 -7.49
C GLU A 149 13.03 -20.44 -7.59
N VAL A 150 12.61 -19.67 -6.58
CA VAL A 150 11.27 -19.05 -6.58
C VAL A 150 11.14 -18.05 -7.72
N VAL A 151 12.16 -17.21 -7.96
CA VAL A 151 12.17 -16.25 -9.09
C VAL A 151 12.06 -16.97 -10.43
N ARG A 152 12.78 -18.09 -10.62
CA ARG A 152 12.70 -18.89 -11.83
C ARG A 152 11.29 -19.47 -12.04
N GLY A 153 10.67 -19.98 -10.97
CA GLY A 153 9.28 -20.45 -11.01
C GLY A 153 8.31 -19.34 -11.40
N GLY A 154 8.47 -18.14 -10.85
CA GLY A 154 7.65 -16.99 -11.19
C GLY A 154 7.79 -16.56 -12.66
N ILE A 155 9.01 -16.53 -13.20
CA ILE A 155 9.23 -16.19 -14.62
C ILE A 155 8.49 -17.17 -15.54
N LEU A 156 8.51 -18.46 -15.23
CA LEU A 156 7.83 -19.49 -16.03
C LEU A 156 6.31 -19.32 -16.03
N THR A 157 5.75 -18.68 -15.01
CA THR A 157 4.31 -18.39 -14.90
C THR A 157 3.95 -16.96 -15.30
N GLY A 158 4.90 -16.22 -15.91
CA GLY A 158 4.67 -14.85 -16.39
C GLY A 158 4.64 -13.78 -15.32
N CYS A 159 5.15 -14.06 -14.12
CA CYS A 159 5.28 -13.03 -13.09
C CYS A 159 6.33 -11.99 -13.47
N VAL A 160 6.01 -10.73 -13.24
CA VAL A 160 6.87 -9.58 -13.55
C VAL A 160 7.46 -8.95 -12.29
N GLU A 161 6.86 -9.20 -11.14
CA GLU A 161 7.23 -8.63 -9.86
C GLU A 161 7.66 -9.72 -8.86
N ALA A 162 8.74 -9.44 -8.12
CA ALA A 162 9.12 -10.19 -6.93
C ALA A 162 8.92 -9.32 -5.68
N LEU A 163 7.88 -9.61 -4.90
CA LEU A 163 7.62 -8.94 -3.64
C LEU A 163 8.48 -9.55 -2.53
N MET A 164 9.53 -8.83 -2.13
CA MET A 164 10.35 -9.14 -0.95
C MET A 164 9.61 -8.69 0.31
N CYS A 165 8.94 -9.60 0.98
CA CYS A 165 8.26 -9.34 2.25
C CYS A 165 8.95 -10.09 3.37
N LEU A 166 9.10 -9.46 4.53
CA LEU A 166 9.83 -10.09 5.63
C LEU A 166 9.48 -9.51 7.01
N GLY A 167 9.98 -10.19 8.04
CA GLY A 167 9.92 -9.70 9.41
C GLY A 167 10.85 -8.52 9.64
N ASP A 168 10.46 -7.66 10.57
CA ASP A 168 11.14 -6.40 10.86
C ASP A 168 12.36 -6.63 11.77
N LYS A 169 13.54 -6.23 11.31
CA LYS A 169 14.84 -6.15 12.03
C LYS A 169 15.14 -7.31 12.99
N PRO A 170 15.04 -8.59 12.56
CA PRO A 170 15.28 -9.72 13.45
C PRO A 170 16.72 -9.77 13.99
N GLU A 171 17.70 -9.24 13.27
CA GLU A 171 19.09 -9.15 13.72
C GLU A 171 19.27 -8.35 15.01
N ILE A 172 18.38 -7.39 15.29
CA ILE A 172 18.44 -6.60 16.52
C ILE A 172 18.01 -7.45 17.72
N ALA A 173 17.03 -8.35 17.52
CA ALA A 173 16.45 -9.15 18.61
C ALA A 173 17.15 -10.49 18.81
N TYR A 174 17.66 -11.12 17.74
CA TYR A 174 18.05 -12.53 17.77
C TYR A 174 19.50 -12.74 17.38
N ARG A 175 20.32 -13.27 18.33
CA ARG A 175 21.70 -13.62 18.08
C ARG A 175 21.84 -14.75 17.05
N SER A 176 21.00 -15.79 17.17
CA SER A 176 21.03 -16.91 16.21
C SER A 176 20.81 -16.49 14.76
N TYR A 177 19.99 -15.47 14.53
CA TYR A 177 19.80 -14.91 13.18
C TYR A 177 21.05 -14.14 12.71
N ARG A 178 21.70 -13.36 13.60
CA ARG A 178 23.00 -12.73 13.26
C ARG A 178 24.08 -13.76 12.90
N ASP A 179 24.14 -14.85 13.66
CA ASP A 179 25.09 -15.95 13.40
C ASP A 179 24.77 -16.62 12.05
N GLN A 180 23.49 -16.76 11.69
CA GLN A 180 23.05 -17.27 10.39
C GLN A 180 23.42 -16.32 9.22
N LEU A 181 23.22 -15.02 9.38
CA LEU A 181 23.64 -14.02 8.38
C LEU A 181 25.15 -14.03 8.20
N ALA A 182 25.91 -14.04 9.30
CA ALA A 182 27.37 -14.06 9.27
C ALA A 182 27.93 -15.31 8.56
N ALA A 183 27.28 -16.46 8.71
CA ALA A 183 27.64 -17.68 8.00
C ALA A 183 27.47 -17.57 6.47
N GLN A 184 26.65 -16.64 6.00
CA GLN A 184 26.44 -16.30 4.60
C GLN A 184 27.26 -15.05 4.16
N GLY A 185 28.15 -14.55 5.01
CA GLY A 185 28.95 -13.35 4.74
C GLY A 185 28.17 -12.03 4.83
N MET A 186 27.02 -12.04 5.49
CA MET A 186 26.13 -10.90 5.66
C MET A 186 26.17 -10.37 7.10
N SER A 187 25.91 -9.08 7.29
CA SER A 187 25.93 -8.43 8.62
C SER A 187 24.52 -7.95 9.05
N SER A 188 23.60 -7.81 8.11
CA SER A 188 22.26 -7.28 8.35
C SER A 188 21.21 -7.93 7.47
N THR A 189 19.94 -7.80 7.86
CA THR A 189 18.82 -8.18 6.99
C THR A 189 18.85 -7.39 5.68
N THR A 190 19.28 -6.14 5.71
CA THR A 190 19.43 -5.31 4.50
C THR A 190 20.43 -5.92 3.51
N ASP A 191 21.53 -6.55 3.98
CA ASP A 191 22.46 -7.25 3.09
C ASP A 191 21.77 -8.41 2.37
N LEU A 192 20.96 -9.20 3.08
CA LEU A 192 20.18 -10.30 2.50
C LEU A 192 19.19 -9.78 1.43
N ILE A 193 18.49 -8.69 1.73
CA ILE A 193 17.54 -8.08 0.77
C ILE A 193 18.28 -7.59 -0.49
N VAL A 194 19.43 -6.92 -0.31
CA VAL A 194 20.23 -6.43 -1.45
C VAL A 194 20.66 -7.59 -2.35
N GLU A 195 21.17 -8.69 -1.78
CA GLU A 195 21.58 -9.84 -2.58
C GLU A 195 20.39 -10.54 -3.26
N ALA A 196 19.26 -10.68 -2.57
CA ALA A 196 18.03 -11.22 -3.15
C ALA A 196 17.51 -10.34 -4.32
N CYS A 197 17.51 -9.02 -4.16
CA CYS A 197 17.11 -8.09 -5.22
C CYS A 197 18.08 -8.11 -6.41
N LYS A 198 19.41 -8.25 -6.18
CA LYS A 198 20.39 -8.38 -7.26
C LYS A 198 20.13 -9.61 -8.12
N VAL A 199 20.02 -10.77 -7.48
CA VAL A 199 19.75 -12.03 -8.19
C VAL A 199 18.41 -11.95 -8.97
N THR A 200 17.40 -11.34 -8.38
CA THR A 200 16.11 -11.12 -9.03
C THR A 200 16.21 -10.25 -10.28
N CYS A 201 16.94 -9.12 -10.21
CA CYS A 201 17.23 -8.26 -11.36
C CYS A 201 18.03 -8.97 -12.45
N GLU A 202 19.04 -9.77 -12.06
CA GLU A 202 19.88 -10.55 -12.99
C GLU A 202 19.07 -11.60 -13.76
N LYS A 203 18.06 -12.20 -13.13
CA LYS A 203 17.11 -13.10 -13.80
C LYS A 203 16.09 -12.35 -14.64
N GLY A 204 16.02 -11.03 -14.49
CA GLY A 204 15.17 -10.18 -15.29
C GLY A 204 13.79 -9.92 -14.70
N MET A 205 13.51 -10.15 -13.43
CA MET A 205 12.28 -9.77 -12.72
C MET A 205 12.50 -8.48 -11.93
N LEU A 206 11.43 -7.72 -11.69
CA LEU A 206 11.46 -6.44 -10.98
C LEU A 206 11.19 -6.62 -9.49
N PRO A 207 12.15 -6.32 -8.59
CA PRO A 207 11.89 -6.36 -7.15
C PRO A 207 11.03 -5.20 -6.65
N HIS A 208 10.13 -5.52 -5.71
CA HIS A 208 9.47 -4.61 -4.80
C HIS A 208 9.81 -5.03 -3.36
N THR A 209 10.32 -4.12 -2.54
CA THR A 209 10.70 -4.44 -1.16
C THR A 209 9.75 -3.83 -0.14
N ASN A 210 9.11 -4.68 0.67
CA ASN A 210 8.31 -4.32 1.83
C ASN A 210 8.89 -4.99 3.09
N ALA A 211 9.96 -4.39 3.64
CA ALA A 211 10.85 -5.01 4.63
C ALA A 211 10.68 -4.47 6.05
N GLY A 212 9.56 -3.84 6.38
CA GLY A 212 9.41 -3.10 7.64
C GLY A 212 10.24 -1.81 7.64
N ILE A 213 10.76 -1.39 8.80
CA ILE A 213 11.50 -0.14 8.93
C ILE A 213 12.88 -0.22 8.27
N LEU A 214 13.09 0.66 7.30
CA LEU A 214 14.39 0.93 6.71
C LEU A 214 14.77 2.39 7.02
N ASN A 215 16.02 2.64 7.35
CA ASN A 215 16.56 4.00 7.42
C ASN A 215 17.00 4.49 6.03
N ARG A 216 17.35 5.76 5.93
CA ARG A 216 17.75 6.39 4.67
C ARG A 216 18.90 5.63 3.96
N GLU A 217 19.96 5.28 4.69
CA GLU A 217 21.12 4.58 4.13
C GLU A 217 20.73 3.18 3.58
N GLU A 218 19.88 2.47 4.28
CA GLU A 218 19.35 1.17 3.84
C GLU A 218 18.53 1.30 2.56
N MET A 219 17.68 2.33 2.47
CA MET A 219 16.89 2.62 1.27
C MET A 219 17.78 3.04 0.08
N GLU A 220 18.81 3.85 0.31
CA GLU A 220 19.79 4.23 -0.70
C GLU A 220 20.55 3.01 -1.27
N ARG A 221 20.87 2.03 -0.43
CA ARG A 221 21.49 0.77 -0.84
C ARG A 221 20.56 -0.13 -1.66
N LEU A 222 19.27 -0.12 -1.36
CA LEU A 222 18.25 -0.94 -2.02
C LEU A 222 17.77 -0.31 -3.34
N ARG A 223 17.70 1.02 -3.43
CA ARG A 223 17.17 1.76 -4.56
C ARG A 223 17.68 1.31 -5.93
N PRO A 224 19.00 0.98 -6.13
CA PRO A 224 19.51 0.52 -7.43
C PRO A 224 18.96 -0.82 -7.92
N TYR A 225 18.30 -1.58 -7.05
CA TYR A 225 17.79 -2.92 -7.32
C TYR A 225 16.29 -3.07 -7.09
N ASN A 226 15.57 -1.98 -6.82
CA ASN A 226 14.14 -1.99 -6.55
C ASN A 226 13.40 -1.07 -7.51
N ALA A 227 12.33 -1.57 -8.12
CA ALA A 227 11.43 -0.74 -8.91
C ALA A 227 10.54 0.12 -8.01
N SER A 228 10.15 -0.41 -6.87
CA SER A 228 9.42 0.28 -5.82
C SER A 228 9.75 -0.29 -4.45
N MET A 229 9.41 0.44 -3.39
CA MET A 229 9.46 -0.03 -2.02
C MET A 229 8.13 0.26 -1.32
N GLY A 230 7.92 -0.32 -0.16
CA GLY A 230 6.69 -0.10 0.58
C GLY A 230 6.84 -0.23 2.08
N LEU A 231 5.94 0.45 2.77
CA LEU A 231 5.67 0.30 4.19
C LEU A 231 4.23 0.70 4.48
N MET A 232 3.41 -0.25 4.90
CA MET A 232 2.08 0.10 5.41
C MET A 232 2.23 1.06 6.59
N LEU A 233 1.67 2.28 6.52
CA LEU A 233 1.61 3.15 7.69
C LEU A 233 0.78 2.49 8.81
N GLU A 234 -0.23 1.72 8.42
CA GLU A 234 -1.21 1.00 9.22
C GLU A 234 -2.10 1.92 10.04
N THR A 235 -1.52 2.74 10.89
CA THR A 235 -2.26 3.70 11.74
C THR A 235 -1.32 4.76 12.31
N THR A 236 -1.83 5.95 12.50
CA THR A 236 -1.16 7.03 13.25
C THR A 236 -1.47 6.98 14.76
N SER A 237 -2.33 6.04 15.19
CA SER A 237 -2.75 5.93 16.59
C SER A 237 -1.64 5.40 17.50
N ARG A 238 -1.11 6.28 18.37
CA ARG A 238 -0.19 5.88 19.43
C ARG A 238 -0.88 5.06 20.52
N ARG A 239 -2.18 5.24 20.71
CA ARG A 239 -3.00 4.51 21.67
C ARG A 239 -2.93 3.00 21.44
N LEU A 240 -2.83 2.55 20.21
CA LEU A 240 -2.71 1.13 19.87
C LEU A 240 -1.38 0.49 20.33
N ARG A 241 -0.41 1.29 20.77
CA ARG A 241 0.85 0.84 21.37
C ARG A 241 0.82 0.80 22.90
N GLU A 242 -0.25 1.27 23.51
CA GLU A 242 -0.43 1.19 24.97
C GLU A 242 -0.64 -0.26 25.44
N LYS A 243 -0.51 -0.47 26.75
CA LYS A 243 -0.68 -1.80 27.35
C LYS A 243 -2.03 -2.43 26.98
N GLY A 244 -1.97 -3.59 26.37
CA GLY A 244 -3.14 -4.30 25.85
C GLY A 244 -3.48 -4.03 24.39
N GLY A 245 -2.93 -2.98 23.81
CA GLY A 245 -3.10 -2.65 22.38
C GLY A 245 -2.41 -3.64 21.45
N PRO A 246 -2.81 -3.67 20.16
CA PRO A 246 -2.30 -4.62 19.18
C PRO A 246 -0.80 -4.44 18.88
N HIS A 247 -0.26 -3.24 19.07
CA HIS A 247 1.13 -2.88 18.83
C HIS A 247 1.98 -2.74 20.09
N PHE A 248 1.48 -3.12 21.26
CA PHE A 248 2.21 -2.96 22.54
C PHE A 248 3.61 -3.62 22.54
N HIS A 249 3.75 -4.77 21.88
CA HIS A 249 5.01 -5.49 21.75
C HIS A 249 5.65 -5.34 20.36
N ALA A 250 5.38 -4.24 19.66
CA ALA A 250 5.85 -4.00 18.31
C ALA A 250 6.57 -2.62 18.25
N PRO A 251 7.88 -2.56 18.57
CA PRO A 251 8.62 -1.30 18.63
C PRO A 251 8.61 -0.53 17.31
N ASP A 252 8.59 -1.23 16.16
CA ASP A 252 8.62 -0.62 14.83
C ASP A 252 7.25 -0.15 14.33
N LYS A 253 6.20 -0.33 15.15
CA LYS A 253 4.89 0.25 14.91
C LYS A 253 4.71 1.64 15.54
N GLU A 254 5.82 2.33 15.84
CA GLU A 254 5.78 3.75 16.25
C GLU A 254 5.41 4.60 15.02
N PRO A 255 4.27 5.32 15.03
CA PRO A 255 3.82 6.08 13.86
C PRO A 255 4.84 7.11 13.38
N ALA A 256 5.50 7.83 14.29
CA ALA A 256 6.50 8.84 13.92
C ALA A 256 7.68 8.23 13.14
N THR A 257 8.13 7.03 13.51
CA THR A 257 9.22 6.33 12.80
C THR A 257 8.77 5.89 11.41
N ARG A 258 7.53 5.43 11.28
CA ARG A 258 6.97 5.00 9.99
C ARG A 258 6.75 6.19 9.07
N ILE A 259 6.19 7.29 9.57
CA ILE A 259 6.04 8.56 8.83
C ILE A 259 7.41 9.05 8.33
N LYS A 260 8.43 9.06 9.20
CA LYS A 260 9.79 9.48 8.82
C LYS A 260 10.33 8.65 7.64
N MET A 261 10.13 7.32 7.64
CA MET A 261 10.56 6.48 6.52
C MET A 261 9.84 6.84 5.21
N HIS A 262 8.53 7.15 5.26
CA HIS A 262 7.79 7.62 4.09
C HIS A 262 8.35 8.94 3.56
N GLU A 263 8.66 9.90 4.44
CA GLU A 263 9.24 11.19 4.05
C GLU A 263 10.64 11.01 3.44
N GLU A 264 11.50 10.19 4.06
CA GLU A 264 12.83 9.87 3.53
C GLU A 264 12.78 9.15 2.16
N ALA A 265 11.81 8.25 1.97
CA ALA A 265 11.58 7.61 0.67
C ALA A 265 11.17 8.64 -0.41
N GLY A 266 10.38 9.64 -0.03
CA GLY A 266 10.01 10.75 -0.90
C GLY A 266 11.20 11.62 -1.30
N GLU A 267 12.05 11.97 -0.35
CA GLU A 267 13.30 12.71 -0.61
C GLU A 267 14.24 11.93 -1.55
N LEU A 268 14.26 10.61 -1.44
CA LEU A 268 15.04 9.71 -2.28
C LEU A 268 14.40 9.42 -3.64
N LYS A 269 13.19 9.94 -3.90
CA LYS A 269 12.42 9.65 -5.11
C LYS A 269 12.28 8.14 -5.36
N ILE A 270 11.77 7.42 -4.37
CA ILE A 270 11.48 5.99 -4.48
C ILE A 270 9.96 5.85 -4.69
N PRO A 271 9.48 5.20 -5.77
CA PRO A 271 8.07 4.84 -5.90
C PRO A 271 7.66 4.02 -4.67
N PHE A 272 6.63 4.45 -3.94
CA PHE A 272 6.39 3.93 -2.60
C PHE A 272 4.93 3.50 -2.40
N THR A 273 4.76 2.32 -1.79
CA THR A 273 3.47 1.78 -1.38
C THR A 273 3.24 2.09 0.10
N SER A 274 2.07 2.60 0.43
CA SER A 274 1.62 2.81 1.80
C SER A 274 0.25 2.18 2.04
N GLY A 275 -0.36 2.42 3.18
CA GLY A 275 -1.72 1.97 3.44
C GLY A 275 -2.13 2.00 4.89
N MET A 276 -3.41 1.68 5.10
CA MET A 276 -4.08 1.63 6.39
C MET A 276 -4.61 0.23 6.67
N LEU A 277 -4.48 -0.24 7.92
CA LEU A 277 -5.08 -1.49 8.39
C LEU A 277 -6.34 -1.16 9.20
N LEU A 278 -7.50 -1.55 8.68
CA LEU A 278 -8.81 -1.25 9.24
C LEU A 278 -9.27 -2.31 10.23
N GLY A 279 -9.66 -1.90 11.43
CA GLY A 279 -10.33 -2.78 12.40
C GLY A 279 -9.42 -3.40 13.45
N ILE A 280 -8.20 -2.87 13.65
CA ILE A 280 -7.29 -3.34 14.70
C ILE A 280 -7.49 -2.65 16.06
N GLY A 281 -8.54 -1.81 16.18
CA GLY A 281 -8.91 -1.11 17.41
C GLY A 281 -8.79 0.41 17.34
N GLU A 282 -8.48 0.97 16.18
CA GLU A 282 -8.51 2.41 15.89
C GLU A 282 -9.96 2.92 15.83
N ASN A 283 -10.15 4.17 16.19
CA ASN A 283 -11.41 4.88 16.02
C ASN A 283 -11.46 5.65 14.70
N ASP A 284 -12.62 6.24 14.38
CA ASP A 284 -12.83 6.92 13.10
C ASP A 284 -11.90 8.14 12.92
N ALA A 285 -11.67 8.92 13.99
CA ALA A 285 -10.72 10.04 13.95
C ALA A 285 -9.27 9.59 13.68
N GLU A 286 -8.85 8.46 14.26
CA GLU A 286 -7.54 7.87 14.01
C GLU A 286 -7.40 7.33 12.58
N ARG A 287 -8.49 6.83 11.98
CA ARG A 287 -8.52 6.42 10.56
C ARG A 287 -8.39 7.62 9.63
N ILE A 288 -9.15 8.69 9.90
CA ILE A 288 -9.02 9.96 9.17
C ILE A 288 -7.59 10.49 9.28
N ASP A 289 -7.03 10.55 10.48
CA ASP A 289 -5.66 11.04 10.69
C ASP A 289 -4.65 10.21 9.88
N THR A 290 -4.85 8.91 9.80
CA THR A 290 -3.97 8.00 9.06
C THR A 290 -4.01 8.27 7.56
N ILE A 291 -5.20 8.28 6.94
CA ILE A 291 -5.31 8.50 5.50
C ILE A 291 -4.94 9.93 5.11
N TRP A 292 -5.27 10.90 5.96
CA TRP A 292 -4.88 12.29 5.79
C TRP A 292 -3.35 12.43 5.77
N THR A 293 -2.65 11.80 6.74
CA THR A 293 -1.19 11.80 6.80
C THR A 293 -0.56 11.20 5.53
N ILE A 294 -1.10 10.09 5.02
CA ILE A 294 -0.64 9.50 3.75
C ILE A 294 -0.84 10.51 2.61
N GLY A 295 -2.00 11.14 2.55
CA GLY A 295 -2.32 12.16 1.53
C GLY A 295 -1.39 13.38 1.59
N GLU A 296 -1.06 13.90 2.77
CA GLU A 296 -0.14 15.02 2.93
C GLU A 296 1.28 14.67 2.48
N ILE A 297 1.77 13.49 2.85
CA ILE A 297 3.09 13.00 2.41
C ILE A 297 3.11 12.81 0.89
N ALA A 298 2.05 12.23 0.32
CA ALA A 298 1.92 12.06 -1.12
C ALA A 298 1.94 13.40 -1.87
N ARG A 299 1.21 14.41 -1.40
CA ARG A 299 1.21 15.77 -1.99
C ARG A 299 2.58 16.42 -1.90
N ARG A 300 3.26 16.29 -0.75
CA ARG A 300 4.54 16.95 -0.50
C ARG A 300 5.67 16.39 -1.38
N TYR A 301 5.74 15.09 -1.55
CA TYR A 301 6.88 14.43 -2.20
C TYR A 301 6.54 13.81 -3.57
N GLY A 302 5.27 13.58 -3.86
CA GLY A 302 4.82 13.00 -5.12
C GLY A 302 5.29 11.57 -5.38
N HIS A 303 5.69 10.81 -4.34
CA HIS A 303 6.33 9.50 -4.47
C HIS A 303 5.45 8.32 -4.07
N ILE A 304 4.35 8.54 -3.35
CA ILE A 304 3.41 7.47 -3.01
C ILE A 304 2.58 7.15 -4.25
N GLN A 305 2.77 5.94 -4.78
CA GLN A 305 2.06 5.46 -5.97
C GLN A 305 0.72 4.81 -5.62
N GLU A 306 0.60 4.21 -4.44
CA GLU A 306 -0.62 3.53 -4.02
C GLU A 306 -0.81 3.56 -2.50
N ALA A 307 -2.06 3.48 -2.10
CA ALA A 307 -2.48 3.30 -0.71
C ALA A 307 -3.39 2.07 -0.59
N ILE A 308 -2.95 1.09 0.18
CA ILE A 308 -3.69 -0.14 0.44
C ILE A 308 -4.67 0.11 1.58
N ILE A 309 -5.96 -0.07 1.35
CA ILE A 309 -7.00 -0.01 2.37
C ILE A 309 -7.37 -1.45 2.73
N GLN A 310 -6.70 -1.98 3.74
CA GLN A 310 -6.74 -3.39 4.07
C GLN A 310 -7.66 -3.66 5.27
N PRO A 311 -8.73 -4.46 5.14
CA PRO A 311 -9.51 -4.90 6.28
C PRO A 311 -8.74 -5.93 7.12
N PHE A 312 -8.86 -5.78 8.44
CA PHE A 312 -8.37 -6.78 9.38
C PHE A 312 -9.34 -7.96 9.46
N HIS A 313 -8.79 -9.17 9.38
CA HIS A 313 -9.52 -10.41 9.67
C HIS A 313 -8.94 -11.11 10.91
N PRO A 314 -9.77 -11.53 11.86
CA PRO A 314 -9.32 -12.28 13.02
C PRO A 314 -8.71 -13.62 12.61
N LYS A 315 -7.50 -13.92 13.11
CA LYS A 315 -6.76 -15.13 12.73
C LYS A 315 -6.64 -16.10 13.90
N PRO A 316 -6.85 -17.41 13.69
CA PRO A 316 -6.55 -18.43 14.69
C PRO A 316 -5.11 -18.32 15.20
N GLY A 317 -4.89 -18.60 16.47
CA GLY A 317 -3.54 -18.55 17.07
C GLY A 317 -3.05 -17.15 17.46
N THR A 318 -3.75 -16.07 17.10
CA THR A 318 -3.41 -14.70 17.49
C THR A 318 -4.12 -14.27 18.77
N LYS A 319 -3.62 -13.21 19.41
CA LYS A 319 -4.32 -12.61 20.56
C LYS A 319 -5.64 -11.95 20.15
N MET A 320 -5.76 -11.54 18.89
CA MET A 320 -6.95 -10.90 18.33
C MET A 320 -7.91 -11.87 17.64
N ARG A 321 -7.78 -13.19 17.86
CA ARG A 321 -8.65 -14.21 17.25
C ARG A 321 -10.15 -14.07 17.54
N ALA A 322 -10.51 -13.35 18.59
CA ALA A 322 -11.90 -13.07 18.99
C ALA A 322 -12.30 -11.60 18.78
N ALA A 323 -11.46 -10.80 18.13
CA ALA A 323 -11.81 -9.42 17.80
C ALA A 323 -12.86 -9.41 16.68
N SER A 324 -13.79 -8.48 16.74
CA SER A 324 -14.76 -8.28 15.66
C SER A 324 -14.10 -7.46 14.53
N PRO A 325 -14.10 -7.95 13.29
CA PRO A 325 -13.69 -7.14 12.15
C PRO A 325 -14.67 -5.99 11.93
N LEU A 326 -14.31 -5.03 11.10
CA LEU A 326 -15.28 -4.10 10.56
C LEU A 326 -16.26 -4.83 9.64
N ASP A 327 -17.51 -4.42 9.64
CA ASP A 327 -18.47 -4.89 8.66
C ASP A 327 -18.15 -4.36 7.25
N ASP A 328 -18.61 -5.07 6.23
CA ASP A 328 -18.33 -4.76 4.83
C ASP A 328 -18.78 -3.35 4.43
N ASP A 329 -19.89 -2.89 4.98
CA ASP A 329 -20.41 -1.55 4.71
C ASP A 329 -19.44 -0.47 5.17
N ARG A 330 -18.86 -0.64 6.34
CA ARG A 330 -17.84 0.29 6.85
C ARG A 330 -16.54 0.18 6.05
N VAL A 331 -16.13 -1.01 5.66
CA VAL A 331 -14.93 -1.19 4.80
C VAL A 331 -15.12 -0.44 3.48
N VAL A 332 -16.24 -0.66 2.79
CA VAL A 332 -16.57 0.04 1.54
C VAL A 332 -16.60 1.56 1.72
N GLY A 333 -17.21 2.04 2.80
CA GLY A 333 -17.24 3.47 3.13
C GLY A 333 -15.84 4.07 3.34
N TRP A 334 -14.95 3.36 4.05
CA TRP A 334 -13.57 3.81 4.27
C TRP A 334 -12.75 3.81 3.00
N VAL A 335 -12.95 2.83 2.11
CA VAL A 335 -12.32 2.82 0.78
C VAL A 335 -12.77 4.05 -0.03
N ALA A 336 -14.09 4.31 -0.08
CA ALA A 336 -14.63 5.45 -0.81
C ALA A 336 -14.13 6.80 -0.26
N LEU A 337 -14.13 6.96 1.06
CA LEU A 337 -13.60 8.17 1.69
C LEU A 337 -12.10 8.33 1.45
N SER A 338 -11.33 7.23 1.45
CA SER A 338 -9.90 7.26 1.12
C SER A 338 -9.65 7.78 -0.30
N ARG A 339 -10.46 7.36 -1.30
CA ARG A 339 -10.37 7.88 -2.67
C ARG A 339 -10.61 9.39 -2.74
N LEU A 340 -11.53 9.92 -1.92
CA LEU A 340 -11.85 11.35 -1.86
C LEU A 340 -10.78 12.19 -1.14
N LEU A 341 -9.95 11.57 -0.28
CA LEU A 341 -8.93 12.26 0.52
C LEU A 341 -7.53 12.19 -0.08
N LEU A 342 -7.25 11.15 -0.85
CA LEU A 342 -5.95 10.95 -1.47
C LEU A 342 -5.79 11.78 -2.74
N PRO A 343 -4.57 12.26 -3.06
CA PRO A 343 -4.27 12.84 -4.36
C PRO A 343 -4.64 11.90 -5.50
N ARG A 344 -4.99 12.47 -6.64
CA ARG A 344 -5.41 11.70 -7.82
C ARG A 344 -4.35 10.71 -8.33
N GLU A 345 -3.06 11.01 -8.10
CA GLU A 345 -1.93 10.15 -8.50
C GLU A 345 -1.72 8.93 -7.61
N VAL A 346 -2.41 8.88 -6.48
CA VAL A 346 -2.33 7.73 -5.56
C VAL A 346 -3.41 6.75 -5.91
N HIS A 347 -3.03 5.56 -6.35
CA HIS A 347 -3.98 4.48 -6.60
C HIS A 347 -4.55 3.94 -5.27
N VAL A 348 -5.83 3.62 -5.26
CA VAL A 348 -6.48 3.01 -4.10
C VAL A 348 -6.59 1.52 -4.32
N GLN A 349 -5.83 0.78 -3.53
CA GLN A 349 -5.78 -0.67 -3.59
C GLN A 349 -6.63 -1.30 -2.48
N ALA A 350 -7.33 -2.39 -2.83
CA ALA A 350 -7.92 -3.31 -1.86
C ALA A 350 -7.54 -4.75 -2.22
N PRO A 351 -7.04 -5.56 -1.25
CA PRO A 351 -6.66 -6.94 -1.52
C PRO A 351 -7.87 -7.80 -1.92
N PRO A 352 -7.87 -8.45 -3.09
CA PRO A 352 -9.06 -9.15 -3.61
C PRO A 352 -9.40 -10.42 -2.82
N ASN A 353 -8.41 -11.06 -2.21
CA ASN A 353 -8.59 -12.25 -1.37
C ASN A 353 -9.22 -11.95 -0.01
N LEU A 354 -9.16 -10.71 0.46
CA LEU A 354 -9.75 -10.30 1.74
C LEU A 354 -11.17 -9.74 1.61
N GLY A 355 -11.70 -9.67 0.40
CA GLY A 355 -13.00 -9.09 0.16
C GLY A 355 -13.68 -9.61 -1.11
N ALA A 356 -13.54 -10.91 -1.43
CA ALA A 356 -14.06 -11.48 -2.68
C ALA A 356 -15.53 -11.17 -2.94
N GLU A 357 -16.39 -11.25 -1.91
CA GLU A 357 -17.81 -10.92 -2.03
C GLU A 357 -18.08 -9.42 -2.18
N MET A 358 -17.10 -8.58 -1.81
CA MET A 358 -17.20 -7.12 -1.91
C MET A 358 -16.67 -6.55 -3.23
N LEU A 359 -16.03 -7.33 -4.10
CA LEU A 359 -15.32 -6.84 -5.30
C LEU A 359 -16.14 -5.80 -6.09
N PRO A 360 -17.42 -6.02 -6.47
CA PRO A 360 -18.18 -5.03 -7.21
C PRO A 360 -18.44 -3.74 -6.41
N ARG A 361 -18.55 -3.85 -5.09
CA ARG A 361 -18.78 -2.70 -4.19
C ARG A 361 -17.50 -1.90 -4.01
N LEU A 362 -16.33 -2.57 -3.90
CA LEU A 362 -15.02 -1.94 -3.80
C LEU A 362 -14.66 -1.16 -5.07
N LEU A 363 -14.99 -1.69 -6.25
CA LEU A 363 -14.83 -0.98 -7.52
C LEU A 363 -15.67 0.31 -7.56
N ARG A 364 -16.91 0.26 -7.10
CA ARG A 364 -17.79 1.44 -6.96
C ARG A 364 -17.35 2.37 -5.84
N ALA A 365 -16.54 1.91 -4.89
CA ALA A 365 -15.90 2.72 -3.88
C ALA A 365 -14.57 3.35 -4.36
N GLY A 366 -14.26 3.26 -5.65
CA GLY A 366 -13.11 3.93 -6.25
C GLY A 366 -11.80 3.14 -6.21
N VAL A 367 -11.83 1.83 -5.92
CA VAL A 367 -10.67 0.94 -6.10
C VAL A 367 -10.30 0.92 -7.58
N ASP A 368 -9.03 1.13 -7.87
CA ASP A 368 -8.46 1.09 -9.22
C ASP A 368 -7.26 0.14 -9.32
N ASP A 369 -6.95 -0.57 -8.23
CA ASP A 369 -5.92 -1.61 -8.21
C ASP A 369 -6.25 -2.75 -7.24
N TRP A 370 -5.98 -3.98 -7.66
CA TRP A 370 -6.14 -5.19 -6.85
C TRP A 370 -4.86 -5.61 -6.12
N GLY A 371 -3.75 -4.92 -6.39
CA GLY A 371 -2.45 -5.26 -5.83
C GLY A 371 -1.78 -6.44 -6.49
N GLY A 372 -0.94 -7.13 -5.73
CA GLY A 372 -0.25 -8.32 -6.19
C GLY A 372 -1.09 -9.58 -6.02
N VAL A 373 -1.17 -10.39 -7.07
CA VAL A 373 -1.78 -11.72 -7.06
C VAL A 373 -0.77 -12.73 -7.59
N SER A 374 -0.52 -13.79 -6.83
CA SER A 374 0.47 -14.79 -7.18
C SER A 374 -0.15 -16.10 -7.68
N PRO A 375 0.22 -16.55 -8.88
CA PRO A 375 -0.16 -17.88 -9.35
C PRO A 375 0.70 -19.02 -8.76
N VAL A 376 1.80 -18.68 -8.08
CA VAL A 376 2.82 -19.65 -7.65
C VAL A 376 2.94 -19.73 -6.13
N THR A 377 2.83 -18.60 -5.44
CA THR A 377 3.04 -18.50 -4.00
C THR A 377 1.74 -18.18 -3.27
N VAL A 378 1.60 -18.68 -2.05
CA VAL A 378 0.46 -18.33 -1.19
C VAL A 378 0.61 -16.91 -0.64
N ASP A 379 -0.48 -16.34 -0.13
CA ASP A 379 -0.40 -15.16 0.73
C ASP A 379 0.16 -15.56 2.10
N PHE A 380 1.44 -15.29 2.33
CA PHE A 380 2.10 -15.63 3.60
C PHE A 380 1.63 -14.76 4.77
N ILE A 381 0.99 -13.64 4.50
CA ILE A 381 0.42 -12.76 5.53
C ILE A 381 -0.99 -13.23 5.92
N ASN A 382 -1.79 -13.66 4.93
CA ASN A 382 -3.16 -14.13 5.10
C ASN A 382 -3.34 -15.53 4.50
N PRO A 383 -2.64 -16.55 5.02
CA PRO A 383 -2.64 -17.89 4.40
C PRO A 383 -4.01 -18.58 4.42
N GLU A 384 -4.94 -18.07 5.21
CA GLU A 384 -6.34 -18.51 5.25
C GLU A 384 -7.20 -17.96 4.10
N ALA A 385 -6.71 -16.96 3.38
CA ALA A 385 -7.40 -16.31 2.27
C ALA A 385 -6.57 -16.50 0.97
N PRO A 386 -6.80 -17.57 0.21
CA PRO A 386 -6.05 -17.83 -1.01
C PRO A 386 -6.29 -16.76 -2.06
N TRP A 387 -5.29 -16.55 -2.92
CA TRP A 387 -5.42 -15.65 -4.07
C TRP A 387 -6.53 -16.15 -5.00
N PRO A 388 -7.37 -15.26 -5.55
CA PRO A 388 -8.24 -15.62 -6.66
C PRO A 388 -7.40 -15.97 -7.89
N ALA A 389 -7.88 -16.89 -8.72
CA ALA A 389 -7.29 -17.07 -10.03
C ALA A 389 -7.41 -15.76 -10.84
N LEU A 390 -6.36 -15.36 -11.54
CA LEU A 390 -6.36 -14.11 -12.32
C LEU A 390 -7.51 -14.05 -13.33
N ARG A 391 -7.85 -15.19 -13.95
CA ARG A 391 -9.00 -15.30 -14.84
C ARG A 391 -10.32 -14.97 -14.12
N GLN A 392 -10.54 -15.52 -12.92
CA GLN A 392 -11.75 -15.24 -12.15
C GLN A 392 -11.81 -13.76 -11.73
N LEU A 393 -10.67 -13.20 -11.27
CA LEU A 393 -10.59 -11.79 -10.92
C LEU A 393 -10.91 -10.88 -12.11
N ARG A 394 -10.51 -11.27 -13.31
CA ARG A 394 -10.83 -10.58 -14.57
C ARG A 394 -12.32 -10.64 -14.85
N GLU A 395 -12.90 -11.84 -14.83
CA GLU A 395 -14.33 -12.05 -15.07
C GLU A 395 -15.19 -11.24 -14.10
N ASP A 396 -14.83 -11.23 -12.81
CA ASP A 396 -15.54 -10.47 -11.77
C ASP A 396 -15.40 -8.96 -11.97
N THR A 397 -14.21 -8.49 -12.36
CA THR A 397 -13.95 -7.07 -12.64
C THR A 397 -14.73 -6.59 -13.87
N GLU A 398 -14.75 -7.40 -14.94
CA GLU A 398 -15.49 -7.11 -16.19
C GLU A 398 -17.00 -7.17 -15.97
N ALA A 399 -17.49 -8.11 -15.17
CA ALA A 399 -18.90 -8.19 -14.79
C ALA A 399 -19.38 -6.97 -14.00
N ALA A 400 -18.47 -6.30 -13.30
CA ALA A 400 -18.75 -5.04 -12.60
C ALA A 400 -18.68 -3.79 -13.52
N GLY A 401 -18.33 -3.94 -14.81
CA GLY A 401 -18.26 -2.87 -15.81
C GLY A 401 -16.89 -2.20 -15.95
N PHE A 402 -15.83 -2.83 -15.44
CA PHE A 402 -14.45 -2.34 -15.51
C PHE A 402 -13.58 -3.30 -16.35
N GLU A 403 -12.39 -2.86 -16.73
CA GLU A 403 -11.42 -3.65 -17.50
C GLU A 403 -10.18 -3.92 -16.67
N LEU A 404 -9.75 -5.18 -16.57
CA LEU A 404 -8.56 -5.58 -15.82
C LEU A 404 -7.31 -5.57 -16.69
N PHE A 405 -6.31 -4.81 -16.28
CA PHE A 405 -4.98 -4.71 -16.89
C PHE A 405 -3.92 -5.27 -15.94
N GLU A 406 -2.90 -5.93 -16.49
CA GLU A 406 -1.75 -6.34 -15.71
C GLU A 406 -0.69 -5.23 -15.70
N ARG A 407 -0.04 -5.02 -14.55
CA ARG A 407 1.06 -4.07 -14.37
C ARG A 407 2.28 -4.73 -13.72
N GLY A 408 3.41 -4.05 -13.75
CA GLY A 408 4.57 -4.37 -12.91
C GLY A 408 4.43 -3.82 -11.48
N PRO A 409 5.53 -3.79 -10.70
CA PRO A 409 5.56 -3.24 -9.34
C PRO A 409 5.41 -1.71 -9.29
N VAL A 410 5.32 -1.06 -10.42
CA VAL A 410 5.06 0.38 -10.60
C VAL A 410 3.97 0.59 -11.63
N TYR A 411 3.25 1.69 -11.51
CA TYR A 411 2.12 2.01 -12.36
C TYR A 411 2.55 2.55 -13.73
N PRO A 412 1.70 2.41 -14.76
CA PRO A 412 2.02 2.84 -16.14
C PRO A 412 2.43 4.29 -16.27
N ASP A 413 1.74 5.22 -15.59
CA ASP A 413 2.05 6.64 -15.60
C ASP A 413 3.43 6.94 -15.00
N TRP A 414 3.87 6.17 -14.01
CA TRP A 414 5.20 6.28 -13.42
C TRP A 414 6.28 5.88 -14.41
N ILE A 415 6.07 4.78 -15.13
CA ILE A 415 7.01 4.30 -16.15
C ILE A 415 7.18 5.32 -17.28
N LEU A 416 6.07 5.90 -17.72
CA LEU A 416 6.03 6.78 -18.89
C LEU A 416 6.42 8.23 -18.56
N GLU A 417 6.07 8.73 -17.37
CA GLU A 417 6.11 10.17 -17.06
C GLU A 417 7.15 10.54 -16.00
N ARG A 418 7.67 9.57 -15.23
CA ARG A 418 8.53 9.82 -14.06
C ARG A 418 9.86 9.06 -14.08
N PRO A 419 10.66 9.16 -15.16
CA PRO A 419 11.90 8.38 -15.30
C PRO A 419 12.96 8.71 -14.25
N ASP A 420 12.88 9.85 -13.57
CA ASP A 420 13.80 10.30 -12.52
C ASP A 420 13.57 9.60 -11.17
N PHE A 421 12.46 8.88 -11.01
CA PHE A 421 12.21 8.03 -9.85
C PHE A 421 12.98 6.70 -9.90
N PHE A 422 13.47 6.29 -11.06
CA PHE A 422 14.14 5.00 -11.24
C PHE A 422 15.64 5.12 -11.34
N ASP A 423 16.35 4.21 -10.67
CA ASP A 423 17.78 4.02 -10.93
C ASP A 423 17.98 3.56 -12.39
N PRO A 424 19.12 3.92 -13.04
CA PRO A 424 19.40 3.49 -14.41
C PRO A 424 19.31 1.98 -14.64
N LYS A 425 19.66 1.14 -13.65
CA LYS A 425 19.56 -0.32 -13.76
C LYS A 425 18.12 -0.79 -13.86
N ILE A 426 17.24 -0.25 -13.01
CA ILE A 426 15.80 -0.56 -13.06
C ILE A 426 15.19 -0.03 -14.34
N ARG A 427 15.50 1.22 -14.72
CA ARG A 427 15.02 1.81 -15.97
C ARG A 427 15.33 0.96 -17.18
N ALA A 428 16.51 0.32 -17.23
CA ALA A 428 16.89 -0.57 -18.32
C ALA A 428 16.06 -1.89 -18.36
N LEU A 429 15.45 -2.27 -17.23
CA LEU A 429 14.60 -3.47 -17.15
C LEU A 429 13.14 -3.18 -17.50
N LEU A 430 12.63 -1.98 -17.19
CA LEU A 430 11.21 -1.64 -17.37
C LEU A 430 10.65 -1.97 -18.76
N PRO A 431 11.34 -1.68 -19.89
CA PRO A 431 10.82 -1.98 -21.24
C PRO A 431 10.64 -3.49 -21.54
N LYS A 432 11.17 -4.36 -20.69
CA LYS A 432 10.97 -5.82 -20.87
C LYS A 432 9.62 -6.29 -20.33
N TYR A 433 8.98 -5.46 -19.52
CA TYR A 433 7.75 -5.82 -18.78
C TYR A 433 6.62 -4.84 -19.00
N ALA A 434 6.86 -3.77 -19.75
CA ALA A 434 5.85 -2.76 -20.03
C ALA A 434 5.75 -2.55 -21.54
N ASN A 435 4.53 -2.58 -22.06
CA ASN A 435 4.20 -2.17 -23.41
C ASN A 435 4.28 -0.64 -23.57
N ASP A 436 3.96 -0.13 -24.76
CA ASP A 436 4.00 1.31 -25.04
C ASP A 436 3.03 2.14 -24.18
N GLU A 437 2.03 1.52 -23.55
CA GLU A 437 1.11 2.15 -22.59
C GLU A 437 1.55 1.97 -21.13
N GLY A 438 2.68 1.30 -20.87
CA GLY A 438 3.22 1.05 -19.54
C GLY A 438 2.62 -0.16 -18.80
N TYR A 439 1.70 -0.90 -19.41
CA TYR A 439 1.11 -2.12 -18.84
C TYR A 439 1.98 -3.34 -19.14
N ALA A 440 1.92 -4.33 -18.24
CA ALA A 440 2.54 -5.64 -18.50
C ALA A 440 1.80 -6.37 -19.63
N GLU A 441 2.54 -7.15 -20.42
CA GLU A 441 1.92 -7.99 -21.44
C GLU A 441 1.12 -9.11 -20.78
N ARG A 442 -0.11 -9.29 -21.25
CA ARG A 442 -0.99 -10.37 -20.81
C ARG A 442 -0.43 -11.72 -21.28
N ASN A 443 -0.38 -12.68 -20.37
CA ASN A 443 0.03 -14.05 -20.65
C ASN A 443 -1.16 -15.02 -20.47
N ASP A 444 -1.98 -15.15 -21.50
CA ASP A 444 -3.18 -15.99 -21.48
C ASP A 444 -2.87 -17.48 -21.24
N GLN A 445 -1.71 -17.98 -21.70
CA GLN A 445 -1.33 -19.39 -21.52
C GLN A 445 -1.06 -19.76 -20.06
N SER A 446 -0.65 -18.80 -19.23
CA SER A 446 -0.43 -19.03 -17.80
C SER A 446 -1.70 -18.84 -16.95
N GLU A 447 -2.76 -18.25 -17.51
CA GLU A 447 -4.06 -18.15 -16.83
C GLU A 447 -4.82 -19.49 -16.81
N GLU A 448 -4.54 -20.40 -17.75
CA GLU A 448 -5.15 -21.74 -17.81
C GLU A 448 -4.45 -22.74 -16.88
N ALA A 449 -3.23 -22.44 -16.43
CA ALA A 449 -2.40 -23.34 -15.63
C ALA A 449 -2.43 -23.03 -14.11
N ALA A 450 -3.06 -21.95 -13.68
CA ALA A 450 -3.25 -21.51 -12.31
C ALA A 450 -4.69 -21.72 -11.86
#